data_a3b19f047d2d5cebcaeea878b521190a
#
_entry.id   a3b19f047d2d5cebcaeea878b521190a
#
_cell.length_a   1.000
_cell.length_b   1.000
_cell.length_c   1.000
_cell.angle_alpha   90.00
_cell.angle_beta   90.00
_cell.angle_gamma   90.00
#
_symmetry.space_group_name_H-M   'P 1'
#
loop_
_entity.id
_entity.type
_entity.pdbx_description
1 polymer ?
#
loop_
_entity_poly.entity_id
_entity_poly.type
_entity_poly.pdbx_seq_one_letter_code
_entity_poly.pdbx_strand_id
1 'polypeptide(L)'
;MKSCKYFAVTLALLCSLSVFAQRPGNKIKSLKVAFLTEKLSLSTEEAQQFWPVYNAYETKMQRVRLQERRRFTGIMAEISSMSDRETEILLQAYQDLQKEKYELESGFIADLKGILPPRKVILLFQAEEAFKRRLLKQYRENRRN
;
A
#
# COMPACT_ATOMS: atom_id res chain seq x y z
N MET A 1 46.70 25.93 13.60
CA MET A 1 46.44 25.09 12.41
C MET A 1 46.03 23.62 12.71
N LYS A 2 46.27 23.09 13.90
CA LYS A 2 45.89 21.70 14.26
C LYS A 2 44.39 21.55 14.58
N SER A 3 43.71 22.53 15.16
CA SER A 3 42.29 22.48 15.54
C SER A 3 41.34 22.40 14.34
N CYS A 4 41.68 22.99 13.19
CA CYS A 4 40.84 23.00 11.99
C CYS A 4 40.74 21.60 11.33
N LYS A 5 41.80 20.79 11.48
CA LYS A 5 41.84 19.41 10.94
C LYS A 5 40.93 18.46 11.72
N TYR A 6 40.83 18.62 13.03
CA TYR A 6 39.94 17.81 13.87
C TYR A 6 38.48 18.21 13.70
N PHE A 7 38.20 19.48 13.42
CA PHE A 7 36.82 19.94 13.13
C PHE A 7 36.30 19.38 11.81
N ALA A 8 37.17 19.29 10.79
CA ALA A 8 36.81 18.68 9.50
C ALA A 8 36.59 17.16 9.60
N VAL A 9 37.38 16.47 10.42
CA VAL A 9 37.25 15.01 10.63
C VAL A 9 36.00 14.69 11.46
N THR A 10 35.65 15.47 12.47
CA THR A 10 34.41 15.29 13.25
C THR A 10 33.17 15.59 12.44
N LEU A 11 33.20 16.60 11.56
CA LEU A 11 32.08 16.90 10.67
C LEU A 11 31.87 15.79 9.62
N ALA A 12 32.95 15.20 9.10
CA ALA A 12 32.87 14.07 8.16
C ALA A 12 32.32 12.78 8.83
N LEU A 13 32.64 12.55 10.11
CA LEU A 13 32.09 11.41 10.87
C LEU A 13 30.59 11.57 11.19
N LEU A 14 30.11 12.79 11.39
CA LEU A 14 28.67 13.06 11.64
C LEU A 14 27.81 12.88 10.38
N CYS A 15 28.37 13.06 9.18
CA CYS A 15 27.65 12.83 7.92
C CYS A 15 27.49 11.34 7.58
N SER A 16 28.30 10.45 8.13
CA SER A 16 28.24 8.99 7.85
C SER A 16 27.21 8.23 8.67
N LEU A 17 26.55 8.86 9.66
CA LEU A 17 25.53 8.23 10.50
C LEU A 17 24.10 8.39 9.96
N SER A 18 23.91 8.99 8.79
CA SER A 18 22.64 8.96 8.08
C SER A 18 22.41 7.60 7.40
N VAL A 19 22.73 6.50 8.07
CA VAL A 19 22.34 5.16 7.66
C VAL A 19 20.85 5.06 7.85
N PHE A 20 20.18 5.18 6.74
CA PHE A 20 18.78 4.94 6.46
C PHE A 20 18.21 3.78 7.29
N ALA A 21 17.61 4.08 8.40
CA ALA A 21 16.59 3.21 8.98
C ALA A 21 15.38 3.25 8.01
N GLN A 22 15.47 2.52 6.91
CA GLN A 22 14.35 2.34 5.98
C GLN A 22 13.24 1.66 6.77
N ARG A 23 12.20 2.44 7.08
CA ARG A 23 11.00 1.90 7.72
C ARG A 23 10.55 0.67 6.92
N PRO A 24 10.19 -0.46 7.55
CA PRO A 24 9.81 -1.69 6.85
C PRO A 24 8.78 -1.49 5.74
N GLY A 25 7.88 -0.51 5.90
CA GLY A 25 6.89 -0.14 4.88
C GLY A 25 7.50 0.41 3.58
N ASN A 26 8.61 1.15 3.66
CA ASN A 26 9.26 1.69 2.46
C ASN A 26 9.92 0.57 1.63
N LYS A 27 10.50 -0.44 2.30
CA LYS A 27 11.07 -1.61 1.62
C LYS A 27 10.00 -2.41 0.85
N ILE A 28 8.85 -2.66 1.47
CA ILE A 28 7.73 -3.36 0.82
C ILE A 28 7.22 -2.56 -0.38
N LYS A 29 7.09 -1.23 -0.25
CA LYS A 29 6.68 -0.35 -1.34
C LYS A 29 7.66 -0.42 -2.53
N SER A 30 8.95 -0.34 -2.28
CA SER A 30 9.97 -0.44 -3.34
C SER A 30 9.94 -1.81 -4.03
N LEU A 31 9.80 -2.89 -3.28
CA LEU A 31 9.63 -4.24 -3.84
C LEU A 31 8.37 -4.37 -4.70
N LYS A 32 7.27 -3.74 -4.29
CA LYS A 32 6.01 -3.73 -5.05
C LYS A 32 6.17 -2.98 -6.37
N VAL A 33 6.84 -1.81 -6.33
CA VAL A 33 7.12 -1.02 -7.53
C VAL A 33 7.93 -1.84 -8.54
N ALA A 34 9.05 -2.43 -8.12
CA ALA A 34 9.88 -3.26 -9.00
C ALA A 34 9.08 -4.44 -9.58
N PHE A 35 8.34 -5.15 -8.72
CA PHE A 35 7.56 -6.32 -9.12
C PHE A 35 6.45 -5.98 -10.13
N LEU A 36 5.67 -4.94 -9.90
CA LEU A 36 4.59 -4.55 -10.80
C LEU A 36 5.13 -4.00 -12.12
N THR A 37 6.19 -3.18 -12.10
CA THR A 37 6.83 -2.67 -13.32
C THR A 37 7.30 -3.80 -14.22
N GLU A 38 7.94 -4.83 -13.64
CA GLU A 38 8.37 -6.03 -14.37
C GLU A 38 7.18 -6.83 -14.93
N LYS A 39 6.19 -7.16 -14.07
CA LYS A 39 5.05 -7.99 -14.45
C LYS A 39 4.16 -7.38 -15.52
N LEU A 40 4.01 -6.07 -15.49
CA LEU A 40 3.23 -5.32 -16.49
C LEU A 40 4.07 -4.95 -17.73
N SER A 41 5.38 -5.15 -17.69
CA SER A 41 6.31 -4.70 -18.74
C SER A 41 6.03 -3.24 -19.11
N LEU A 42 5.99 -2.36 -18.10
CA LEU A 42 5.71 -0.94 -18.30
C LEU A 42 6.86 -0.30 -19.07
N SER A 43 6.54 0.46 -20.14
CA SER A 43 7.51 1.39 -20.73
C SER A 43 7.80 2.54 -19.77
N THR A 44 8.80 3.34 -20.06
CA THR A 44 9.13 4.54 -19.27
C THR A 44 7.96 5.52 -19.24
N GLU A 45 7.32 5.74 -20.39
CA GLU A 45 6.18 6.64 -20.58
C GLU A 45 4.96 6.13 -19.83
N GLU A 46 4.65 4.83 -19.95
CA GLU A 46 3.56 4.21 -19.20
C GLU A 46 3.81 4.31 -17.69
N ALA A 47 5.03 4.02 -17.23
CA ALA A 47 5.37 4.08 -15.81
C ALA A 47 5.23 5.50 -15.23
N GLN A 48 5.62 6.53 -15.98
CA GLN A 48 5.49 7.93 -15.56
C GLN A 48 4.03 8.33 -15.34
N GLN A 49 3.10 7.83 -16.15
CA GLN A 49 1.66 8.12 -16.01
C GLN A 49 0.98 7.18 -15.01
N PHE A 50 1.36 5.92 -14.97
CA PHE A 50 0.76 4.90 -14.11
C PHE A 50 1.00 5.15 -12.61
N TRP A 51 2.25 5.41 -12.20
CA TRP A 51 2.59 5.46 -10.77
C TRP A 51 1.88 6.57 -9.99
N PRO A 52 1.69 7.79 -10.51
CA PRO A 52 0.90 8.81 -9.82
C PRO A 52 -0.54 8.37 -9.57
N VAL A 53 -1.21 7.80 -10.57
CA VAL A 53 -2.60 7.32 -10.49
C VAL A 53 -2.70 6.14 -9.51
N TYR A 54 -1.80 5.16 -9.64
CA TYR A 54 -1.72 4.01 -8.75
C TYR A 54 -1.51 4.41 -7.28
N ASN A 55 -0.56 5.30 -6.99
CA ASN A 55 -0.28 5.74 -5.63
C ASN A 55 -1.44 6.54 -5.01
N ALA A 56 -2.14 7.35 -5.82
CA ALA A 56 -3.32 8.07 -5.36
C ALA A 56 -4.45 7.11 -4.98
N TYR A 57 -4.74 6.11 -5.82
CA TYR A 57 -5.70 5.05 -5.55
C TYR A 57 -5.32 4.25 -4.28
N GLU A 58 -4.09 3.74 -4.19
CA GLU A 58 -3.63 2.97 -3.02
C GLU A 58 -3.76 3.75 -1.72
N THR A 59 -3.46 5.06 -1.73
CA THR A 59 -3.59 5.91 -0.55
C THR A 59 -5.05 6.01 -0.09
N LYS A 60 -5.99 6.22 -1.02
CA LYS A 60 -7.42 6.28 -0.72
C LYS A 60 -7.93 4.93 -0.23
N MET A 61 -7.61 3.86 -0.94
CA MET A 61 -8.03 2.50 -0.59
C MET A 61 -7.48 2.04 0.77
N GLN A 62 -6.23 2.39 1.11
CA GLN A 62 -5.67 2.10 2.44
C GLN A 62 -6.44 2.80 3.55
N ARG A 63 -6.91 4.04 3.33
CA ARG A 63 -7.73 4.77 4.30
C ARG A 63 -9.05 4.04 4.55
N VAL A 64 -9.74 3.62 3.51
CA VAL A 64 -11.02 2.88 3.61
C VAL A 64 -10.82 1.55 4.32
N ARG A 65 -9.79 0.78 3.96
CA ARG A 65 -9.43 -0.48 4.64
C ARG A 65 -9.09 -0.29 6.13
N LEU A 66 -8.48 0.84 6.48
CA LEU A 66 -8.19 1.17 7.88
C LEU A 66 -9.47 1.50 8.66
N GLN A 67 -10.40 2.25 8.06
CA GLN A 67 -11.72 2.55 8.64
C GLN A 67 -12.52 1.25 8.85
N GLU A 68 -12.53 0.37 7.84
CA GLU A 68 -13.18 -0.94 7.93
C GLU A 68 -12.63 -1.75 9.12
N ARG A 69 -11.31 -1.88 9.21
CA ARG A 69 -10.69 -2.60 10.34
C ARG A 69 -11.06 -1.98 11.68
N ARG A 70 -10.98 -0.66 11.82
CA ARG A 70 -11.30 0.02 13.08
C ARG A 70 -12.76 -0.17 13.49
N ARG A 71 -13.69 -0.19 12.52
CA ARG A 71 -15.13 -0.33 12.80
C ARG A 71 -15.56 -1.78 13.05
N PHE A 72 -14.98 -2.75 12.34
CA PHE A 72 -15.53 -4.10 12.30
C PHE A 72 -14.68 -5.17 13.00
N THR A 73 -13.34 -4.98 13.16
CA THR A 73 -12.52 -6.05 13.75
C THR A 73 -12.72 -6.21 15.27
N GLY A 74 -13.14 -5.15 15.99
CA GLY A 74 -13.40 -5.21 17.44
C GLY A 74 -14.82 -5.62 17.78
N ILE A 75 -15.77 -5.36 16.91
CA ILE A 75 -17.23 -5.49 17.15
C ILE A 75 -17.72 -6.95 17.09
N MET A 76 -16.98 -7.87 16.45
CA MET A 76 -17.41 -9.27 16.34
C MET A 76 -17.65 -9.94 17.70
N ALA A 77 -16.97 -9.53 18.76
CA ALA A 77 -17.19 -10.04 20.12
C ALA A 77 -18.43 -9.43 20.79
N GLU A 78 -18.90 -8.28 20.33
CA GLU A 78 -19.97 -7.50 20.95
C GLU A 78 -21.31 -7.63 20.22
N ILE A 79 -21.32 -8.20 19.01
CA ILE A 79 -22.52 -8.31 18.16
C ILE A 79 -23.71 -8.96 18.90
N SER A 80 -23.44 -9.98 19.72
CA SER A 80 -24.49 -10.70 20.46
C SER A 80 -25.16 -9.84 21.55
N SER A 81 -24.53 -8.76 21.98
CA SER A 81 -25.08 -7.83 23.00
C SER A 81 -25.68 -6.56 22.40
N MET A 82 -25.54 -6.36 21.07
CA MET A 82 -26.06 -5.20 20.38
C MET A 82 -27.59 -5.31 20.19
N SER A 83 -28.25 -4.18 20.28
CA SER A 83 -29.66 -4.06 19.89
C SER A 83 -29.82 -4.13 18.36
N ASP A 84 -31.02 -4.47 17.90
CA ASP A 84 -31.35 -4.49 16.45
C ASP A 84 -31.04 -3.16 15.76
N ARG A 85 -31.33 -2.05 16.46
CA ARG A 85 -31.02 -0.71 15.93
C ARG A 85 -29.52 -0.45 15.76
N GLU A 86 -28.67 -0.87 16.70
CA GLU A 86 -27.23 -0.72 16.62
C GLU A 86 -26.68 -1.61 15.50
N THR A 87 -27.21 -2.82 15.37
CA THR A 87 -26.83 -3.76 14.32
C THR A 87 -27.20 -3.21 12.93
N GLU A 88 -28.38 -2.60 12.79
CA GLU A 88 -28.81 -1.96 11.53
C GLU A 88 -27.90 -0.80 11.14
N ILE A 89 -27.52 0.07 12.09
CA ILE A 89 -26.56 1.17 11.86
C ILE A 89 -25.20 0.61 11.41
N LEU A 90 -24.76 -0.48 12.03
CA LEU A 90 -23.52 -1.14 11.68
C LEU A 90 -23.55 -1.73 10.26
N LEU A 91 -24.68 -2.38 9.91
CA LEU A 91 -24.90 -2.93 8.57
C LEU A 91 -24.88 -1.84 7.50
N GLN A 92 -25.56 -0.72 7.74
CA GLN A 92 -25.53 0.43 6.84
C GLN A 92 -24.10 0.97 6.67
N ALA A 93 -23.35 1.13 7.77
CA ALA A 93 -21.97 1.58 7.71
C ALA A 93 -21.06 0.61 6.93
N TYR A 94 -21.33 -0.69 7.00
CA TYR A 94 -20.65 -1.70 6.19
C TYR A 94 -20.95 -1.53 4.70
N GLN A 95 -22.23 -1.36 4.33
CA GLN A 95 -22.67 -1.16 2.95
C GLN A 95 -22.03 0.11 2.35
N ASP A 96 -22.01 1.20 3.12
CA ASP A 96 -21.39 2.46 2.69
C ASP A 96 -19.90 2.29 2.39
N LEU A 97 -19.16 1.55 3.23
CA LEU A 97 -17.76 1.24 2.98
C LEU A 97 -17.54 0.34 1.76
N GLN A 98 -18.42 -0.63 1.50
CA GLN A 98 -18.32 -1.45 0.29
C GLN A 98 -18.58 -0.62 -0.97
N LYS A 99 -19.55 0.30 -0.91
CA LYS A 99 -19.84 1.25 -1.98
C LYS A 99 -18.64 2.15 -2.25
N GLU A 100 -18.04 2.74 -1.21
CA GLU A 100 -16.84 3.58 -1.35
C GLU A 100 -15.67 2.81 -1.99
N LYS A 101 -15.42 1.56 -1.59
CA LYS A 101 -14.41 0.71 -2.22
C LYS A 101 -14.67 0.48 -3.70
N TYR A 102 -15.91 0.17 -4.05
CA TYR A 102 -16.31 -0.05 -5.43
C TYR A 102 -16.13 1.20 -6.28
N GLU A 103 -16.52 2.37 -5.77
CA GLU A 103 -16.37 3.65 -6.48
C GLU A 103 -14.90 4.00 -6.70
N LEU A 104 -14.05 3.80 -5.69
CA LEU A 104 -12.60 3.98 -5.81
C LEU A 104 -11.97 3.05 -6.84
N GLU A 105 -12.36 1.77 -6.85
CA GLU A 105 -11.83 0.79 -7.79
C GLU A 105 -12.31 1.07 -9.22
N SER A 106 -13.60 1.40 -9.39
CA SER A 106 -14.19 1.76 -10.69
C SER A 106 -13.54 2.99 -11.28
N GLY A 107 -13.33 4.04 -10.48
CA GLY A 107 -12.62 5.25 -10.88
C GLY A 107 -11.18 4.96 -11.28
N PHE A 108 -10.48 4.15 -10.48
CA PHE A 108 -9.11 3.73 -10.79
C PHE A 108 -9.00 2.96 -12.12
N ILE A 109 -9.93 2.04 -12.37
CA ILE A 109 -9.99 1.30 -13.66
C ILE A 109 -10.24 2.28 -14.82
N ALA A 110 -11.12 3.26 -14.64
CA ALA A 110 -11.39 4.27 -15.67
C ALA A 110 -10.13 5.09 -16.00
N ASP A 111 -9.42 5.56 -14.98
CA ASP A 111 -8.16 6.29 -15.13
C ASP A 111 -7.08 5.44 -15.84
N LEU A 112 -6.97 4.17 -15.47
CA LEU A 112 -5.99 3.25 -16.07
C LEU A 112 -6.25 2.97 -17.55
N LYS A 113 -7.52 2.93 -17.99
CA LYS A 113 -7.87 2.74 -19.41
C LYS A 113 -7.35 3.86 -20.32
N GLY A 114 -7.11 5.04 -19.74
CA GLY A 114 -6.48 6.16 -20.48
C GLY A 114 -4.95 6.05 -20.58
N ILE A 115 -4.32 5.14 -19.81
CA ILE A 115 -2.87 5.04 -19.67
C ILE A 115 -2.34 3.71 -20.21
N LEU A 116 -3.06 2.62 -19.95
CA LEU A 116 -2.61 1.26 -20.24
C LEU A 116 -3.60 0.50 -21.15
N PRO A 117 -3.11 -0.39 -22.01
CA PRO A 117 -3.97 -1.31 -22.72
C PRO A 117 -4.77 -2.19 -21.73
N PRO A 118 -6.02 -2.57 -22.06
CA PRO A 118 -6.88 -3.38 -21.17
C PRO A 118 -6.21 -4.65 -20.65
N ARG A 119 -5.37 -5.30 -21.46
CA ARG A 119 -4.59 -6.46 -21.05
C ARG A 119 -3.67 -6.18 -19.86
N LYS A 120 -2.97 -5.03 -19.83
CA LYS A 120 -2.09 -4.65 -18.73
C LYS A 120 -2.89 -4.30 -17.47
N VAL A 121 -4.10 -3.75 -17.63
CA VAL A 121 -5.01 -3.50 -16.49
C VAL A 121 -5.42 -4.82 -15.82
N ILE A 122 -5.77 -5.85 -16.60
CA ILE A 122 -6.08 -7.18 -16.04
C ILE A 122 -4.84 -7.83 -15.41
N LEU A 123 -3.68 -7.71 -16.06
CA LEU A 123 -2.41 -8.21 -15.49
C LEU A 123 -2.04 -7.53 -14.18
N LEU A 124 -2.41 -6.26 -13.98
CA LEU A 124 -2.20 -5.56 -12.72
C LEU A 124 -2.90 -6.27 -11.56
N PHE A 125 -4.18 -6.61 -11.69
CA PHE A 125 -4.91 -7.31 -10.62
C PHE A 125 -4.31 -8.67 -10.30
N GLN A 126 -3.88 -9.41 -11.33
CA GLN A 126 -3.19 -10.69 -11.13
C GLN A 126 -1.84 -10.51 -10.44
N ALA A 127 -1.08 -9.47 -10.81
CA ALA A 127 0.22 -9.17 -10.22
C ALA A 127 0.08 -8.71 -8.76
N GLU A 128 -0.93 -7.92 -8.43
CA GLU A 128 -1.26 -7.53 -7.05
C GLU A 128 -1.47 -8.76 -6.16
N GLU A 129 -2.32 -9.69 -6.59
CA GLU A 129 -2.57 -10.93 -5.85
C GLU A 129 -1.32 -11.82 -5.76
N ALA A 130 -0.52 -11.88 -6.81
CA ALA A 130 0.73 -12.62 -6.79
C ALA A 130 1.74 -12.01 -5.80
N PHE A 131 1.84 -10.68 -5.77
CA PHE A 131 2.70 -9.96 -4.81
C PHE A 131 2.27 -10.20 -3.36
N LYS A 132 0.98 -10.11 -3.09
CA LYS A 132 0.40 -10.39 -1.77
C LYS A 132 0.72 -11.82 -1.30
N ARG A 133 0.54 -12.82 -2.17
CA ARG A 133 0.90 -14.22 -1.86
C ARG A 133 2.39 -14.37 -1.57
N ARG A 134 3.26 -13.72 -2.36
CA ARG A 134 4.72 -13.73 -2.14
C ARG A 134 5.11 -13.15 -0.78
N LEU A 135 4.53 -12.02 -0.40
CA LEU A 135 4.79 -11.40 0.91
C LEU A 135 4.34 -12.29 2.06
N LEU A 136 3.15 -12.90 1.97
CA LEU A 136 2.64 -13.80 3.01
C LEU A 136 3.51 -15.04 3.16
N LYS A 137 4.00 -15.61 2.06
CA LYS A 137 4.93 -16.75 2.08
C LYS A 137 6.23 -16.35 2.80
N GLN A 138 6.85 -15.26 2.40
CA GLN A 138 8.10 -14.76 2.99
C GLN A 138 7.94 -14.45 4.49
N TYR A 139 6.81 -13.87 4.90
CA TYR A 139 6.53 -13.62 6.30
C TYR A 139 6.41 -14.90 7.13
N ARG A 140 5.77 -15.93 6.59
CA ARG A 140 5.66 -17.26 7.27
C ARG A 140 7.01 -17.92 7.40
N GLU A 141 7.85 -17.86 6.37
CA GLU A 141 9.20 -18.43 6.38
C GLU A 141 10.08 -17.74 7.43
N ASN A 142 10.07 -16.41 7.50
CA ASN A 142 10.82 -15.63 8.48
C ASN A 142 10.37 -15.86 9.94
N ARG A 143 9.13 -16.33 10.18
CA ARG A 143 8.66 -16.68 11.54
C ARG A 143 9.01 -18.10 11.96
N ARG A 144 9.44 -18.94 11.04
CA ARG A 144 9.81 -20.33 11.30
C ARG A 144 11.29 -20.51 11.57
N ASN A 145 12.10 -19.52 11.21
CA ASN A 145 13.54 -19.42 11.50
C ASN A 145 13.76 -18.53 12.72
#